data_eedb9599bb383e19254a2924685bacdd
#
_entry.id   eedb9599bb383e19254a2924685bacdd
#
_cell.length_a   1.000
_cell.length_b   1.000
_cell.length_c   1.000
_cell.angle_alpha   90.00
_cell.angle_beta   90.00
_cell.angle_gamma   90.00
#
_symmetry.space_group_name_H-M   'P 1'
#
loop_
_entity.id
_entity.type
_entity.pdbx_description
1 polymer ?
#
loop_
_entity_poly.entity_id
_entity_poly.type
_entity_poly.pdbx_seq_one_letter_code
_entity_poly.pdbx_strand_id
1 'polypeptide(L)'
;MTATQWSYSYIARLGEAGILPEASAFRPTAQETRLELVAGLYAMHLALGGKAASSDAPFTDVPKDHADYAAVCWAYESGVVNGVSATSFNPNGSISRQDACTMLIRFARVEKLQLTAVADASQFLDSLNIRQYARSAVTACQMSGLVNGYSNGCFRPAGYITRQECAAVLCRLLDAAETTPAAGSLTVNLADGAYDSLYNSYEAPPSGLVEKSDAVDLSYFDDAVFIGDSVSLMLQYYCAATKALGNAQFLCAGSLSATNALWNVSSASVHPSYQGKKMLVEDGVAACGAKKVYIMLGVNNIGYGVDYAAKDMVTLIDRILAKCPDVTILVESVTPMASSSTIVTDSLNNSKIQQYNDKMQSICEERGWYFINVAESVKDQNGYLASAYCSDNNSMGIHFTNAACQVWVDYLKTHAPAALK
;
A
#
# COMPACT_ATOMS: atom_id res chain seq x y z
N MET A 1 -13.42 -12.09 17.65
CA MET A 1 -11.94 -11.96 17.72
C MET A 1 -11.42 -12.94 18.76
N THR A 2 -10.28 -13.62 18.54
CA THR A 2 -9.73 -14.56 19.52
C THR A 2 -8.67 -13.85 20.36
N ALA A 3 -8.56 -14.21 21.64
CA ALA A 3 -7.57 -13.64 22.58
C ALA A 3 -6.10 -13.83 22.13
N THR A 4 -5.85 -14.70 21.15
CA THR A 4 -4.52 -14.97 20.59
C THR A 4 -4.11 -13.99 19.47
N GLN A 5 -5.02 -13.11 19.03
CA GLN A 5 -4.72 -12.11 18.02
C GLN A 5 -3.90 -10.96 18.64
N TRP A 6 -2.79 -10.56 18.03
CA TRP A 6 -1.84 -9.56 18.57
C TRP A 6 -2.49 -8.23 18.99
N SER A 7 -3.58 -7.85 18.31
CA SER A 7 -4.31 -6.60 18.56
C SER A 7 -5.36 -6.68 19.66
N TYR A 8 -5.64 -7.89 20.20
CA TYR A 8 -6.74 -8.10 21.12
C TYR A 8 -6.64 -7.23 22.38
N SER A 9 -5.48 -7.16 23.02
CA SER A 9 -5.27 -6.38 24.24
C SER A 9 -5.50 -4.87 24.04
N TYR A 10 -5.07 -4.34 22.90
CA TYR A 10 -5.29 -2.94 22.57
C TYR A 10 -6.78 -2.62 22.39
N ILE A 11 -7.49 -3.48 21.66
CA ILE A 11 -8.92 -3.29 21.38
C ILE A 11 -9.74 -3.45 22.67
N ALA A 12 -9.44 -4.44 23.50
CA ALA A 12 -10.11 -4.66 24.79
C ALA A 12 -9.94 -3.43 25.70
N ARG A 13 -8.72 -2.92 25.84
CA ARG A 13 -8.42 -1.72 26.66
C ARG A 13 -9.16 -0.47 26.17
N LEU A 14 -9.19 -0.23 24.87
CA LEU A 14 -9.91 0.91 24.30
C LEU A 14 -11.44 0.76 24.43
N GLY A 15 -11.97 -0.46 24.38
CA GLY A 15 -13.35 -0.76 24.68
C GLY A 15 -13.72 -0.51 26.14
N GLU A 16 -12.87 -0.94 27.09
CA GLU A 16 -13.03 -0.66 28.54
C GLU A 16 -12.97 0.84 28.85
N ALA A 17 -12.14 1.60 28.10
CA ALA A 17 -12.06 3.04 28.20
C ALA A 17 -13.20 3.79 27.48
N GLY A 18 -14.12 3.09 26.80
CA GLY A 18 -15.20 3.69 26.03
C GLY A 18 -14.78 4.43 24.76
N ILE A 19 -13.55 4.19 24.27
CA ILE A 19 -12.98 4.87 23.10
C ILE A 19 -13.36 4.16 21.81
N LEU A 20 -13.47 2.83 21.82
CA LEU A 20 -13.95 2.03 20.70
C LEU A 20 -15.24 1.30 21.06
N PRO A 21 -16.13 1.04 20.07
CA PRO A 21 -17.33 0.25 20.32
C PRO A 21 -16.97 -1.19 20.73
N GLU A 22 -17.86 -1.84 21.50
CA GLU A 22 -17.65 -3.20 21.98
C GLU A 22 -17.25 -4.19 20.88
N ALA A 23 -16.30 -5.07 21.20
CA ALA A 23 -15.52 -5.87 20.27
C ALA A 23 -16.28 -6.96 19.47
N SER A 24 -17.58 -7.18 19.67
CA SER A 24 -18.32 -8.26 19.02
C SER A 24 -18.39 -8.17 17.48
N ALA A 25 -18.17 -6.97 16.91
CA ALA A 25 -18.18 -6.71 15.47
C ALA A 25 -16.90 -6.05 14.96
N PHE A 26 -15.81 -6.05 15.71
CA PHE A 26 -14.55 -5.43 15.28
C PHE A 26 -13.91 -6.21 14.12
N ARG A 27 -13.74 -5.56 12.98
CA ARG A 27 -13.13 -6.11 11.76
C ARG A 27 -11.65 -5.69 11.70
N PRO A 28 -10.72 -6.41 12.35
CA PRO A 28 -9.34 -5.94 12.62
C PRO A 28 -8.53 -5.63 11.36
N THR A 29 -8.72 -6.40 10.30
CA THR A 29 -7.98 -6.26 9.03
C THR A 29 -8.65 -5.31 8.02
N ALA A 30 -9.85 -4.79 8.31
CA ALA A 30 -10.47 -3.77 7.48
C ALA A 30 -9.69 -2.46 7.61
N GLN A 31 -9.69 -1.67 6.54
CA GLN A 31 -9.12 -0.33 6.55
C GLN A 31 -9.93 0.57 7.50
N GLU A 32 -9.22 1.40 8.25
CA GLU A 32 -9.84 2.44 9.08
C GLU A 32 -10.36 3.57 8.22
N THR A 33 -11.55 4.07 8.51
CA THR A 33 -12.06 5.27 7.83
C THR A 33 -11.64 6.55 8.56
N ARG A 34 -11.69 7.68 7.85
CA ARG A 34 -11.42 8.99 8.45
C ARG A 34 -12.37 9.29 9.60
N LEU A 35 -13.64 8.91 9.46
CA LEU A 35 -14.65 9.13 10.50
C LEU A 35 -14.41 8.25 11.72
N GLU A 36 -14.10 6.97 11.52
CA GLU A 36 -13.81 6.04 12.63
C GLU A 36 -12.63 6.52 13.47
N LEU A 37 -11.53 6.97 12.85
CA LEU A 37 -10.40 7.55 13.58
C LEU A 37 -10.80 8.80 14.36
N VAL A 38 -11.54 9.74 13.74
CA VAL A 38 -11.99 10.98 14.40
C VAL A 38 -12.94 10.67 15.55
N ALA A 39 -13.85 9.71 15.40
CA ALA A 39 -14.74 9.27 16.47
C ALA A 39 -13.97 8.71 17.67
N GLY A 40 -12.92 7.89 17.42
CA GLY A 40 -12.04 7.39 18.47
C GLY A 40 -11.27 8.49 19.19
N LEU A 41 -10.71 9.46 18.45
CA LEU A 41 -10.02 10.61 19.03
C LEU A 41 -10.97 11.49 19.86
N TYR A 42 -12.21 11.70 19.39
CA TYR A 42 -13.20 12.48 20.13
C TYR A 42 -13.63 11.76 21.42
N ALA A 43 -13.86 10.45 21.35
CA ALA A 43 -14.17 9.65 22.55
C ALA A 43 -13.02 9.74 23.58
N MET A 44 -11.77 9.69 23.13
CA MET A 44 -10.60 9.88 24.00
C MET A 44 -10.56 11.29 24.58
N HIS A 45 -10.83 12.34 23.79
CA HIS A 45 -10.93 13.72 24.26
C HIS A 45 -11.94 13.86 25.41
N LEU A 46 -13.13 13.27 25.25
CA LEU A 46 -14.17 13.31 26.28
C LEU A 46 -13.74 12.51 27.54
N ALA A 47 -13.09 11.36 27.38
CA ALA A 47 -12.57 10.57 28.49
C ALA A 47 -11.47 11.32 29.28
N LEU A 48 -10.69 12.18 28.62
CA LEU A 48 -9.71 13.07 29.24
C LEU A 48 -10.33 14.36 29.87
N GLY A 49 -11.65 14.47 29.88
CA GLY A 49 -12.38 15.62 30.46
C GLY A 49 -12.59 16.79 29.49
N GLY A 50 -12.35 16.56 28.21
CA GLY A 50 -12.60 17.53 27.15
C GLY A 50 -14.08 17.86 26.96
N LYS A 51 -14.39 18.93 26.20
CA LYS A 51 -15.74 19.41 25.95
C LYS A 51 -16.15 19.25 24.50
N ALA A 52 -17.45 19.07 24.26
CA ALA A 52 -17.99 19.08 22.91
C ALA A 52 -17.73 20.42 22.20
N ALA A 53 -17.71 20.37 20.85
CA ALA A 53 -17.59 21.56 20.01
C ALA A 53 -18.67 22.61 20.32
N SER A 54 -18.31 23.85 20.12
CA SER A 54 -19.22 25.00 20.25
C SER A 54 -19.78 25.44 18.90
N SER A 55 -19.25 24.96 17.80
CA SER A 55 -19.63 25.36 16.44
C SER A 55 -19.80 24.15 15.51
N ASP A 56 -20.60 24.34 14.45
CA ASP A 56 -20.74 23.33 13.37
C ASP A 56 -19.53 23.35 12.47
N ALA A 57 -19.17 22.17 11.93
CA ALA A 57 -18.19 22.06 10.85
C ALA A 57 -18.83 22.41 9.49
N PRO A 58 -18.05 22.90 8.50
CA PRO A 58 -18.58 23.31 7.19
C PRO A 58 -18.86 22.15 6.23
N PHE A 59 -18.73 20.90 6.67
CA PHE A 59 -18.78 19.73 5.82
C PHE A 59 -20.20 19.28 5.52
N THR A 60 -20.55 19.23 4.23
CA THR A 60 -21.90 18.87 3.77
C THR A 60 -22.11 17.36 3.62
N ASP A 61 -21.03 16.59 3.61
CA ASP A 61 -21.02 15.14 3.47
C ASP A 61 -21.09 14.38 4.83
N VAL A 62 -21.26 15.13 5.94
CA VAL A 62 -21.57 14.57 7.27
C VAL A 62 -22.87 15.24 7.75
N PRO A 63 -24.03 14.59 7.63
CA PRO A 63 -25.32 15.15 8.05
C PRO A 63 -25.37 15.43 9.56
N LYS A 64 -26.13 16.46 9.97
CA LYS A 64 -26.25 16.86 11.39
C LYS A 64 -26.86 15.78 12.29
N ASP A 65 -27.63 14.87 11.72
CA ASP A 65 -28.23 13.72 12.41
C ASP A 65 -27.32 12.47 12.43
N HIS A 66 -26.12 12.57 11.85
CA HIS A 66 -25.15 11.49 11.93
C HIS A 66 -24.66 11.32 13.38
N ALA A 67 -24.56 10.07 13.85
CA ALA A 67 -24.14 9.75 15.23
C ALA A 67 -22.80 10.41 15.63
N ASP A 68 -21.86 10.48 14.69
CA ASP A 68 -20.52 11.03 14.91
C ASP A 68 -20.39 12.49 14.44
N TYR A 69 -21.50 13.21 14.18
CA TYR A 69 -21.45 14.61 13.75
C TYR A 69 -20.70 15.49 14.75
N ALA A 70 -20.95 15.30 16.05
CA ALA A 70 -20.28 16.05 17.13
C ALA A 70 -18.74 15.83 17.13
N ALA A 71 -18.30 14.61 16.80
CA ALA A 71 -16.88 14.30 16.68
C ALA A 71 -16.21 15.07 15.55
N VAL A 72 -16.88 15.18 14.40
CA VAL A 72 -16.38 15.92 13.23
C VAL A 72 -16.34 17.44 13.51
N CYS A 73 -17.37 17.98 14.18
CA CYS A 73 -17.40 19.38 14.60
C CYS A 73 -16.25 19.71 15.55
N TRP A 74 -16.03 18.88 16.58
CA TRP A 74 -14.92 19.05 17.51
C TRP A 74 -13.56 18.96 16.80
N ALA A 75 -13.37 17.96 15.94
CA ALA A 75 -12.10 17.78 15.25
C ALA A 75 -11.76 18.94 14.30
N TYR A 76 -12.77 19.55 13.68
CA TYR A 76 -12.61 20.75 12.87
C TYR A 76 -12.33 21.99 13.74
N GLU A 77 -13.14 22.27 14.77
CA GLU A 77 -12.97 23.40 15.66
C GLU A 77 -11.63 23.39 16.38
N SER A 78 -11.17 22.23 16.82
CA SER A 78 -9.87 22.03 17.48
C SER A 78 -8.66 22.03 16.54
N GLY A 79 -8.90 21.98 15.21
CA GLY A 79 -7.84 21.91 14.20
C GLY A 79 -7.19 20.53 14.03
N VAL A 80 -7.78 19.49 14.60
CA VAL A 80 -7.32 18.10 14.35
C VAL A 80 -7.51 17.71 12.88
N VAL A 81 -8.59 18.20 12.25
CA VAL A 81 -8.86 17.98 10.82
C VAL A 81 -9.20 19.30 10.10
N ASN A 82 -8.88 19.34 8.79
CA ASN A 82 -9.20 20.49 7.92
C ASN A 82 -10.19 20.12 6.79
N GLY A 83 -10.69 18.85 6.75
CA GLY A 83 -11.43 18.33 5.60
C GLY A 83 -10.52 17.92 4.44
N VAL A 84 -11.11 17.33 3.39
CA VAL A 84 -10.44 17.05 2.11
C VAL A 84 -10.67 18.20 1.11
N SER A 85 -11.68 19.01 1.38
CA SER A 85 -11.94 20.31 0.73
C SER A 85 -12.61 21.26 1.73
N ALA A 86 -12.91 22.48 1.32
CA ALA A 86 -13.58 23.48 2.16
C ALA A 86 -14.95 22.98 2.69
N THR A 87 -15.63 22.09 1.99
CA THR A 87 -16.99 21.62 2.32
C THR A 87 -17.13 20.10 2.41
N SER A 88 -16.03 19.34 2.29
CA SER A 88 -16.07 17.88 2.34
C SER A 88 -15.07 17.32 3.35
N PHE A 89 -15.54 16.42 4.20
CA PHE A 89 -14.76 15.69 5.18
C PHE A 89 -14.28 14.32 4.64
N ASN A 90 -15.05 13.69 3.75
CA ASN A 90 -14.88 12.33 3.24
C ASN A 90 -14.96 11.25 4.35
N PRO A 91 -16.11 11.12 5.06
CA PRO A 91 -16.24 10.30 6.26
C PRO A 91 -15.91 8.81 6.02
N ASN A 92 -16.34 8.26 4.88
CA ASN A 92 -16.19 6.84 4.52
C ASN A 92 -14.86 6.54 3.77
N GLY A 93 -14.04 7.55 3.50
CA GLY A 93 -12.74 7.36 2.88
C GLY A 93 -11.77 6.67 3.83
N SER A 94 -11.06 5.64 3.36
CA SER A 94 -9.98 5.03 4.12
C SER A 94 -8.90 6.06 4.40
N ILE A 95 -8.35 6.03 5.64
CA ILE A 95 -7.32 7.01 6.02
C ILE A 95 -5.92 6.47 5.71
N SER A 96 -5.09 7.30 5.07
CA SER A 96 -3.69 6.96 4.84
C SER A 96 -2.89 7.01 6.15
N ARG A 97 -1.79 6.23 6.20
CA ARG A 97 -0.92 6.19 7.38
C ARG A 97 -0.32 7.57 7.71
N GLN A 98 0.06 8.37 6.71
CA GLN A 98 0.57 9.73 6.94
C GLN A 98 -0.50 10.69 7.43
N ASP A 99 -1.75 10.56 6.96
CA ASP A 99 -2.86 11.38 7.43
C ASP A 99 -3.25 11.00 8.87
N ALA A 100 -3.23 9.71 9.19
CA ALA A 100 -3.44 9.23 10.55
C ALA A 100 -2.40 9.83 11.51
N CYS A 101 -1.09 9.77 11.18
CA CYS A 101 -0.05 10.41 11.98
C CYS A 101 -0.29 11.92 12.16
N THR A 102 -0.73 12.61 11.09
CA THR A 102 -1.04 14.04 11.16
C THR A 102 -2.17 14.33 12.15
N MET A 103 -3.25 13.54 12.12
CA MET A 103 -4.37 13.69 13.07
C MET A 103 -3.95 13.38 14.51
N LEU A 104 -3.18 12.30 14.72
CA LEU A 104 -2.68 11.89 16.04
C LEU A 104 -1.81 12.95 16.70
N ILE A 105 -0.87 13.54 15.96
CA ILE A 105 0.01 14.60 16.49
C ILE A 105 -0.75 15.90 16.75
N ARG A 106 -1.71 16.25 15.89
CA ARG A 106 -2.60 17.40 16.16
C ARG A 106 -3.45 17.16 17.40
N PHE A 107 -3.99 15.96 17.57
CA PHE A 107 -4.69 15.56 18.80
C PHE A 107 -3.78 15.71 20.02
N ALA A 108 -2.57 15.16 19.98
CA ALA A 108 -1.61 15.26 21.08
C ALA A 108 -1.30 16.71 21.45
N ARG A 109 -1.26 17.63 20.47
CA ARG A 109 -1.12 19.09 20.72
C ARG A 109 -2.35 19.68 21.40
N VAL A 110 -3.56 19.33 20.93
CA VAL A 110 -4.83 19.81 21.51
C VAL A 110 -4.93 19.39 22.98
N GLU A 111 -4.61 18.13 23.29
CA GLU A 111 -4.64 17.59 24.64
C GLU A 111 -3.38 17.94 25.48
N LYS A 112 -2.42 18.67 24.88
CA LYS A 112 -1.15 19.04 25.52
C LYS A 112 -0.36 17.84 26.05
N LEU A 113 -0.43 16.73 25.34
CA LEU A 113 0.28 15.52 25.73
C LEU A 113 1.79 15.71 25.60
N GLN A 114 2.53 15.12 26.53
CA GLN A 114 3.99 15.10 26.51
C GLN A 114 4.47 13.72 26.01
N LEU A 115 4.72 13.60 24.71
CA LEU A 115 5.23 12.37 24.14
C LEU A 115 6.72 12.21 24.44
N THR A 116 7.09 11.12 25.10
CA THR A 116 8.50 10.78 25.39
C THR A 116 9.16 10.22 24.12
N ALA A 117 10.38 10.67 23.83
CA ALA A 117 11.18 10.07 22.77
C ALA A 117 11.73 8.71 23.24
N VAL A 118 11.38 7.64 22.52
CA VAL A 118 11.88 6.27 22.74
C VAL A 118 12.91 5.86 21.68
N ALA A 119 13.05 6.66 20.63
CA ALA A 119 14.03 6.50 19.56
C ALA A 119 14.48 7.86 19.04
N ASP A 120 15.65 7.89 18.42
CA ASP A 120 16.11 9.05 17.65
C ASP A 120 15.30 9.20 16.36
N ALA A 121 15.20 10.44 15.88
CA ALA A 121 14.58 10.71 14.61
C ALA A 121 15.40 10.03 13.49
N SER A 122 14.76 9.13 12.77
CA SER A 122 15.36 8.43 11.64
C SER A 122 14.47 8.52 10.40
N GLN A 123 15.03 8.23 9.25
CA GLN A 123 14.28 8.26 8.01
C GLN A 123 13.88 6.85 7.60
N PHE A 124 12.65 6.71 7.11
CA PHE A 124 12.21 5.50 6.43
C PHE A 124 12.78 5.45 5.01
N LEU A 125 12.94 4.28 4.44
CA LEU A 125 13.44 4.13 3.07
C LEU A 125 12.57 4.84 2.03
N ASP A 126 11.27 4.99 2.32
CA ASP A 126 10.28 5.68 1.50
C ASP A 126 9.91 7.07 2.03
N SER A 127 10.78 7.70 2.83
CA SER A 127 10.51 8.98 3.51
C SER A 127 10.20 10.13 2.55
N LEU A 128 10.69 10.09 1.31
CA LEU A 128 10.36 11.12 0.31
C LEU A 128 8.92 11.06 -0.17
N ASN A 129 8.27 9.91 -0.07
CA ASN A 129 6.86 9.76 -0.39
C ASN A 129 5.95 10.35 0.70
N ILE A 130 6.53 10.70 1.86
CA ILE A 130 5.81 11.41 2.91
C ILE A 130 5.59 12.85 2.44
N ARG A 131 4.33 13.23 2.27
CA ARG A 131 3.97 14.59 1.86
C ARG A 131 4.47 15.60 2.90
N GLN A 132 4.91 16.77 2.44
CA GLN A 132 5.55 17.79 3.26
C GLN A 132 4.74 18.08 4.55
N TYR A 133 3.42 18.22 4.46
CA TYR A 133 2.57 18.50 5.62
C TYR A 133 2.60 17.40 6.70
N ALA A 134 2.95 16.16 6.35
CA ALA A 134 2.93 15.01 7.25
C ALA A 134 4.32 14.64 7.80
N ARG A 135 5.40 15.17 7.23
CA ARG A 135 6.79 14.79 7.58
C ARG A 135 7.05 14.88 9.06
N SER A 136 6.85 16.04 9.66
CA SER A 136 7.07 16.25 11.09
C SER A 136 6.16 15.39 11.96
N ALA A 137 4.91 15.15 11.55
CA ALA A 137 3.99 14.29 12.29
C ALA A 137 4.42 12.81 12.23
N VAL A 138 4.84 12.32 11.07
CA VAL A 138 5.34 10.94 10.93
C VAL A 138 6.61 10.74 11.76
N THR A 139 7.56 11.69 11.71
CA THR A 139 8.77 11.63 12.54
C THR A 139 8.45 11.66 14.02
N ALA A 140 7.55 12.52 14.46
CA ALA A 140 7.12 12.59 15.85
C ALA A 140 6.46 11.28 16.31
N CYS A 141 5.61 10.67 15.49
CA CYS A 141 5.01 9.36 15.76
C CYS A 141 6.07 8.25 15.85
N GLN A 142 7.09 8.28 15.01
CA GLN A 142 8.21 7.32 15.06
C GLN A 142 9.03 7.50 16.35
N MET A 143 9.47 8.72 16.63
CA MET A 143 10.27 9.02 17.84
C MET A 143 9.55 8.64 19.13
N SER A 144 8.24 8.87 19.19
CA SER A 144 7.43 8.52 20.37
C SER A 144 7.01 7.05 20.43
N GLY A 145 7.34 6.25 19.42
CA GLY A 145 6.90 4.85 19.33
C GLY A 145 5.40 4.67 19.08
N LEU A 146 4.66 5.74 18.77
CA LEU A 146 3.25 5.64 18.38
C LEU A 146 3.09 4.80 17.13
N VAL A 147 3.93 5.05 16.12
CA VAL A 147 3.94 4.31 14.86
C VAL A 147 5.35 3.84 14.53
N ASN A 148 5.47 2.55 14.16
CA ASN A 148 6.69 1.97 13.65
C ASN A 148 6.56 1.76 12.13
N GLY A 149 7.70 1.73 11.42
CA GLY A 149 7.75 1.25 10.05
C GLY A 149 7.58 -0.26 9.96
N TYR A 150 7.58 -0.77 8.75
CA TYR A 150 7.61 -2.20 8.46
C TYR A 150 9.06 -2.75 8.52
N SER A 151 9.20 -4.07 8.62
CA SER A 151 10.51 -4.73 8.73
C SER A 151 11.42 -4.48 7.52
N ASN A 152 10.84 -4.10 6.37
CA ASN A 152 11.58 -3.69 5.18
C ASN A 152 12.07 -2.22 5.22
N GLY A 153 11.97 -1.54 6.35
CA GLY A 153 12.43 -0.17 6.52
C GLY A 153 11.52 0.92 5.95
N CYS A 154 10.36 0.56 5.36
CA CYS A 154 9.40 1.52 4.80
C CYS A 154 8.32 1.92 5.80
N PHE A 155 7.79 3.13 5.66
CA PHE A 155 6.63 3.64 6.39
C PHE A 155 5.31 3.42 5.64
N ARG A 156 5.34 3.46 4.28
CA ARG A 156 4.18 3.40 3.38
C ARG A 156 3.18 4.52 3.63
N PRO A 157 3.56 5.78 3.39
CA PRO A 157 2.78 6.96 3.79
C PRO A 157 1.38 7.03 3.18
N ALA A 158 1.22 6.63 1.92
CA ALA A 158 -0.06 6.60 1.22
C ALA A 158 -0.84 5.28 1.42
N GLY A 159 -0.23 4.24 2.01
CA GLY A 159 -0.93 3.01 2.41
C GLY A 159 -1.99 3.30 3.46
N TYR A 160 -3.10 2.57 3.45
CA TYR A 160 -4.15 2.73 4.45
C TYR A 160 -3.79 2.02 5.75
N ILE A 161 -4.13 2.64 6.90
CA ILE A 161 -4.00 1.99 8.20
C ILE A 161 -5.18 1.05 8.41
N THR A 162 -4.93 -0.13 8.96
CA THR A 162 -5.98 -1.07 9.34
C THR A 162 -6.57 -0.72 10.71
N ARG A 163 -7.80 -1.16 10.98
CA ARG A 163 -8.49 -0.93 12.27
C ARG A 163 -7.67 -1.44 13.47
N GLN A 164 -7.02 -2.60 13.34
CA GLN A 164 -6.16 -3.13 14.41
C GLN A 164 -4.89 -2.32 14.62
N GLU A 165 -4.27 -1.79 13.56
CA GLU A 165 -3.13 -0.90 13.67
C GLU A 165 -3.55 0.43 14.30
N CYS A 166 -4.71 0.98 13.89
CA CYS A 166 -5.28 2.17 14.47
C CYS A 166 -5.55 2.00 15.98
N ALA A 167 -6.17 0.88 16.38
CA ALA A 167 -6.39 0.56 17.79
C ALA A 167 -5.09 0.50 18.60
N ALA A 168 -4.03 -0.10 18.05
CA ALA A 168 -2.72 -0.13 18.74
C ALA A 168 -2.14 1.27 18.93
N VAL A 169 -2.27 2.14 17.93
CA VAL A 169 -1.77 3.52 18.01
C VAL A 169 -2.59 4.36 18.99
N LEU A 170 -3.92 4.26 18.94
CA LEU A 170 -4.81 4.95 19.91
C LEU A 170 -4.54 4.49 21.35
N CYS A 171 -4.28 3.20 21.58
CA CYS A 171 -3.95 2.71 22.90
C CYS A 171 -2.62 3.29 23.41
N ARG A 172 -1.58 3.36 22.57
CA ARG A 172 -0.31 4.00 22.92
C ARG A 172 -0.47 5.50 23.20
N LEU A 173 -1.36 6.16 22.47
CA LEU A 173 -1.67 7.56 22.69
C LEU A 173 -2.40 7.77 24.02
N LEU A 174 -3.33 6.87 24.38
CA LEU A 174 -3.99 6.86 25.69
C LEU A 174 -2.97 6.63 26.82
N ASP A 175 -2.04 5.66 26.65
CA ASP A 175 -0.96 5.42 27.62
C ASP A 175 -0.12 6.68 27.85
N ALA A 176 0.20 7.41 26.77
CA ALA A 176 0.92 8.68 26.85
C ALA A 176 0.11 9.78 27.57
N ALA A 177 -1.23 9.77 27.45
CA ALA A 177 -2.10 10.72 28.13
C ALA A 177 -2.22 10.43 29.66
N GLU A 178 -2.15 9.16 30.04
CA GLU A 178 -2.26 8.72 31.43
C GLU A 178 -0.90 8.73 32.19
N THR A 179 0.20 8.89 31.47
CA THR A 179 1.56 8.74 32.03
C THR A 179 2.27 10.10 32.09
N THR A 180 2.80 10.47 33.25
CA THR A 180 3.71 11.61 33.33
C THR A 180 5.12 11.14 32.95
N PRO A 181 5.80 11.79 31.98
CA PRO A 181 7.18 11.45 31.65
C PRO A 181 8.10 11.49 32.86
N ALA A 182 9.02 10.53 32.96
CA ALA A 182 10.01 10.52 34.01
C ALA A 182 10.90 11.77 33.96
N ALA A 183 11.39 12.26 35.11
CA ALA A 183 12.28 13.41 35.13
C ALA A 183 13.54 13.15 34.29
N GLY A 184 13.84 14.07 33.37
CA GLY A 184 14.97 13.96 32.45
C GLY A 184 14.67 13.20 31.14
N SER A 185 13.45 12.72 30.93
CA SER A 185 13.05 12.13 29.65
C SER A 185 13.07 13.19 28.53
N LEU A 186 13.58 12.81 27.35
CA LEU A 186 13.49 13.66 26.17
C LEU A 186 12.05 13.66 25.66
N THR A 187 11.52 14.84 25.39
CA THR A 187 10.18 15.00 24.82
C THR A 187 10.25 15.26 23.33
N VAL A 188 9.28 14.69 22.59
CA VAL A 188 9.15 14.88 21.15
C VAL A 188 8.61 16.28 20.86
N ASN A 189 9.22 17.01 19.92
CA ASN A 189 8.69 18.27 19.45
C ASN A 189 7.49 18.01 18.51
N LEU A 190 6.30 18.48 18.93
CA LEU A 190 5.07 18.25 18.17
C LEU A 190 4.73 19.39 17.19
N ALA A 191 5.57 20.42 17.05
CA ALA A 191 5.29 21.54 16.15
C ALA A 191 5.34 21.13 14.68
N ASP A 192 4.53 21.78 13.85
CA ASP A 192 4.62 21.61 12.39
C ASP A 192 5.99 22.10 11.91
N GLY A 193 6.60 21.35 10.98
CA GLY A 193 7.94 21.66 10.47
C GLY A 193 9.10 21.32 11.41
N ALA A 194 8.86 20.84 12.64
CA ALA A 194 9.91 20.57 13.63
C ALA A 194 11.03 19.64 13.12
N TYR A 195 10.72 18.76 12.19
CA TYR A 195 11.64 17.76 11.64
C TYR A 195 11.85 17.88 10.14
N ASP A 196 11.38 18.94 9.50
CA ASP A 196 11.50 19.11 8.04
C ASP A 196 12.95 19.14 7.56
N SER A 197 13.90 19.60 8.39
CA SER A 197 15.33 19.60 8.05
C SER A 197 15.91 18.21 7.84
N LEU A 198 15.33 17.16 8.43
CA LEU A 198 15.76 15.78 8.20
C LEU A 198 15.53 15.35 6.73
N TYR A 199 14.58 15.98 6.05
CA TYR A 199 14.20 15.65 4.69
C TYR A 199 14.97 16.48 3.64
N ASN A 200 15.76 17.47 4.05
CA ASN A 200 16.50 18.36 3.14
C ASN A 200 17.82 17.75 2.64
N SER A 201 18.36 16.74 3.33
CA SER A 201 19.63 16.08 3.02
C SER A 201 19.51 14.70 2.42
N TYR A 202 18.29 14.27 2.12
CA TYR A 202 18.00 12.90 1.69
C TYR A 202 17.95 12.81 0.16
N GLU A 203 18.93 12.08 -0.43
CA GLU A 203 18.76 11.52 -1.77
C GLU A 203 17.85 10.29 -1.66
N ALA A 204 16.67 10.39 -2.28
CA ALA A 204 15.68 9.34 -2.24
C ALA A 204 16.21 8.01 -2.76
N PRO A 205 15.90 6.88 -2.12
CA PRO A 205 15.70 5.69 -2.92
C PRO A 205 14.48 5.96 -3.82
N PRO A 206 14.60 5.75 -5.12
CA PRO A 206 13.50 6.00 -6.03
C PRO A 206 12.37 4.99 -5.73
N SER A 207 11.31 5.45 -5.11
CA SER A 207 10.01 4.82 -5.20
C SER A 207 9.38 5.26 -6.51
N GLY A 208 8.59 4.42 -7.11
CA GLY A 208 8.10 4.61 -8.45
C GLY A 208 9.01 3.90 -9.47
N LEU A 209 9.31 4.54 -10.57
CA LEU A 209 10.09 3.93 -11.66
C LEU A 209 11.48 3.49 -11.17
N VAL A 210 11.78 2.20 -11.37
CA VAL A 210 13.11 1.65 -11.06
C VAL A 210 14.01 1.87 -12.25
N GLU A 211 15.03 2.69 -12.05
CA GLU A 211 16.04 3.00 -13.06
C GLU A 211 17.05 1.86 -13.23
N LYS A 212 17.70 1.84 -14.38
CA LYS A 212 18.75 0.87 -14.68
C LYS A 212 19.93 1.01 -13.72
N SER A 213 20.42 -0.11 -13.24
CA SER A 213 21.55 -0.21 -12.31
C SER A 213 22.44 -1.39 -12.64
N ASP A 214 23.50 -1.63 -11.87
CA ASP A 214 24.30 -2.84 -11.99
C ASP A 214 23.45 -4.07 -11.74
N ALA A 215 23.73 -5.13 -12.51
CA ALA A 215 22.99 -6.38 -12.43
C ALA A 215 23.14 -7.04 -11.04
N VAL A 216 22.02 -7.54 -10.53
CA VAL A 216 22.01 -8.34 -9.29
C VAL A 216 22.27 -9.82 -9.57
N ASP A 217 22.76 -10.52 -8.55
CA ASP A 217 22.94 -11.96 -8.57
C ASP A 217 21.59 -12.71 -8.50
N LEU A 218 21.58 -13.98 -8.86
CA LEU A 218 20.37 -14.81 -8.85
C LEU A 218 19.76 -14.96 -7.46
N SER A 219 20.58 -14.95 -6.41
CA SER A 219 20.14 -15.01 -5.01
C SER A 219 19.23 -13.84 -4.61
N TYR A 220 19.32 -12.70 -5.31
CA TYR A 220 18.41 -11.58 -5.14
C TYR A 220 16.93 -11.97 -5.31
N PHE A 221 16.64 -12.99 -6.15
CA PHE A 221 15.28 -13.44 -6.42
C PHE A 221 14.83 -14.61 -5.55
N ASP A 222 15.66 -15.14 -4.63
CA ASP A 222 15.34 -16.34 -3.86
C ASP A 222 14.14 -16.17 -2.91
N ASP A 223 13.87 -14.95 -2.48
CA ASP A 223 12.70 -14.56 -1.65
C ASP A 223 11.64 -13.80 -2.45
N ALA A 224 11.67 -13.90 -3.79
CA ALA A 224 10.71 -13.25 -4.67
C ALA A 224 9.57 -14.19 -5.09
N VAL A 225 8.37 -13.62 -5.26
CA VAL A 225 7.24 -14.25 -5.92
C VAL A 225 6.78 -13.41 -7.10
N PHE A 226 6.53 -14.06 -8.23
CA PHE A 226 5.99 -13.43 -9.45
C PHE A 226 4.51 -13.79 -9.58
N ILE A 227 3.66 -12.78 -9.67
CA ILE A 227 2.21 -12.89 -9.82
C ILE A 227 1.85 -12.38 -11.21
N GLY A 228 1.10 -13.17 -11.97
CA GLY A 228 0.68 -12.72 -13.29
C GLY A 228 -0.24 -13.67 -14.03
N ASP A 229 -0.55 -13.27 -15.26
CA ASP A 229 -1.45 -13.97 -16.17
C ASP A 229 -0.72 -14.95 -17.11
N SER A 230 -1.29 -15.22 -18.30
CA SER A 230 -0.70 -16.10 -19.29
C SER A 230 0.66 -15.63 -19.81
N VAL A 231 0.93 -14.32 -19.82
CA VAL A 231 2.25 -13.80 -20.23
C VAL A 231 3.30 -14.16 -19.17
N SER A 232 2.98 -13.97 -17.89
CA SER A 232 3.85 -14.36 -16.78
C SER A 232 4.00 -15.89 -16.63
N LEU A 233 3.02 -16.67 -17.10
CA LEU A 233 3.18 -18.15 -17.21
C LEU A 233 4.30 -18.52 -18.18
N MET A 234 4.54 -17.77 -19.25
CA MET A 234 5.67 -18.02 -20.16
C MET A 234 7.00 -17.85 -19.43
N LEU A 235 7.11 -16.76 -18.62
CA LEU A 235 8.29 -16.56 -17.77
C LEU A 235 8.45 -17.69 -16.73
N GLN A 236 7.37 -18.12 -16.09
CA GLN A 236 7.39 -19.25 -15.16
C GLN A 236 7.95 -20.53 -15.81
N TYR A 237 7.45 -20.90 -17.00
CA TYR A 237 7.94 -22.08 -17.73
C TYR A 237 9.41 -21.94 -18.15
N TYR A 238 9.79 -20.76 -18.62
CA TYR A 238 11.16 -20.45 -18.96
C TYR A 238 12.08 -20.58 -17.74
N CYS A 239 11.74 -20.00 -16.61
CA CYS A 239 12.52 -20.07 -15.38
C CYS A 239 12.53 -21.48 -14.76
N ALA A 240 11.48 -22.26 -14.91
CA ALA A 240 11.45 -23.66 -14.47
C ALA A 240 12.49 -24.50 -15.22
N ALA A 241 12.67 -24.24 -16.53
CA ALA A 241 13.63 -24.91 -17.38
C ALA A 241 15.08 -24.43 -17.21
N THR A 242 15.29 -23.12 -16.99
CA THR A 242 16.61 -22.47 -17.05
C THR A 242 17.20 -22.05 -15.71
N LYS A 243 16.36 -21.94 -14.69
CA LYS A 243 16.69 -21.33 -13.38
C LYS A 243 17.16 -19.87 -13.48
N ALA A 244 16.71 -19.15 -14.50
CA ALA A 244 17.17 -17.80 -14.83
C ALA A 244 16.87 -16.75 -13.75
N LEU A 245 15.91 -17.00 -12.82
CA LEU A 245 15.60 -16.21 -11.63
C LEU A 245 15.82 -17.01 -10.32
N GLY A 246 16.81 -17.91 -10.29
CA GLY A 246 17.17 -18.67 -9.09
C GLY A 246 16.01 -19.50 -8.53
N ASN A 247 15.69 -19.29 -7.25
CA ASN A 247 14.62 -19.97 -6.53
C ASN A 247 13.31 -19.18 -6.46
N ALA A 248 13.14 -18.15 -7.30
CA ALA A 248 11.91 -17.36 -7.34
C ALA A 248 10.65 -18.23 -7.46
N GLN A 249 9.61 -17.85 -6.73
CA GLN A 249 8.32 -18.53 -6.74
C GLN A 249 7.38 -17.89 -7.76
N PHE A 250 6.37 -18.63 -8.21
CA PHE A 250 5.41 -18.14 -9.21
C PHE A 250 3.98 -18.45 -8.78
N LEU A 251 3.13 -17.45 -8.86
CA LEU A 251 1.67 -17.50 -8.64
C LEU A 251 0.97 -17.00 -9.90
N CYS A 252 1.15 -17.71 -11.01
CA CYS A 252 0.61 -17.34 -12.30
C CYS A 252 -0.54 -18.26 -12.71
N ALA A 253 -1.53 -17.69 -13.43
CA ALA A 253 -2.61 -18.48 -14.00
C ALA A 253 -3.08 -17.86 -15.32
N GLY A 254 -3.43 -18.67 -16.31
CA GLY A 254 -3.99 -18.18 -17.58
C GLY A 254 -5.26 -17.36 -17.32
N SER A 255 -5.40 -16.23 -18.01
CA SER A 255 -6.53 -15.30 -17.85
C SER A 255 -6.70 -14.68 -16.45
N LEU A 256 -5.69 -14.79 -15.57
CA LEU A 256 -5.70 -14.07 -14.30
C LEU A 256 -5.75 -12.57 -14.56
N SER A 257 -6.54 -11.85 -13.76
CA SER A 257 -6.61 -10.39 -13.75
C SER A 257 -6.74 -9.92 -12.31
N ALA A 258 -6.47 -8.66 -12.03
CA ALA A 258 -6.72 -8.11 -10.72
C ALA A 258 -8.20 -8.27 -10.30
N THR A 259 -9.13 -8.12 -11.25
CA THR A 259 -10.58 -8.27 -11.00
C THR A 259 -10.95 -9.68 -10.55
N ASN A 260 -10.55 -10.72 -11.30
CA ASN A 260 -10.96 -12.08 -10.94
C ASN A 260 -10.12 -12.69 -9.79
N ALA A 261 -8.94 -12.12 -9.50
CA ALA A 261 -8.17 -12.46 -8.31
C ALA A 261 -8.88 -12.07 -7.00
N LEU A 262 -9.81 -11.11 -7.06
CA LEU A 262 -10.61 -10.68 -5.91
C LEU A 262 -11.83 -11.57 -5.64
N TRP A 263 -12.16 -12.50 -6.55
CA TRP A 263 -13.30 -13.40 -6.41
C TRP A 263 -13.03 -14.51 -5.39
N ASN A 264 -14.08 -15.25 -5.00
CA ASN A 264 -13.89 -16.44 -4.18
C ASN A 264 -13.26 -17.57 -4.98
N VAL A 265 -12.39 -18.34 -4.34
CA VAL A 265 -11.80 -19.54 -4.94
C VAL A 265 -12.85 -20.62 -5.17
N SER A 266 -12.88 -21.19 -6.38
CA SER A 266 -13.71 -22.32 -6.74
C SER A 266 -12.98 -23.23 -7.73
N SER A 267 -13.54 -24.38 -8.05
CA SER A 267 -12.96 -25.28 -9.07
C SER A 267 -12.86 -24.60 -10.44
N ALA A 268 -13.83 -23.73 -10.78
CA ALA A 268 -13.89 -22.99 -12.04
C ALA A 268 -13.15 -21.66 -12.04
N SER A 269 -12.69 -21.16 -10.88
CA SER A 269 -12.00 -19.87 -10.81
C SER A 269 -10.58 -19.94 -11.39
N VAL A 270 -10.08 -18.80 -11.88
CA VAL A 270 -8.74 -18.69 -12.51
C VAL A 270 -7.61 -18.37 -11.51
N HIS A 271 -7.83 -18.61 -10.22
CA HIS A 271 -6.81 -18.38 -9.20
C HIS A 271 -5.56 -19.23 -9.40
N PRO A 272 -4.38 -18.74 -9.01
CA PRO A 272 -3.15 -19.49 -9.09
C PRO A 272 -3.15 -20.69 -8.14
N SER A 273 -2.27 -21.64 -8.42
CA SER A 273 -2.05 -22.80 -7.55
C SER A 273 -0.64 -22.75 -6.97
N TYR A 274 -0.51 -22.99 -5.67
CA TYR A 274 0.77 -23.18 -5.00
C TYR A 274 0.80 -24.57 -4.34
N GLN A 275 1.85 -25.32 -4.59
CA GLN A 275 2.01 -26.72 -4.12
C GLN A 275 0.78 -27.59 -4.43
N GLY A 276 0.22 -27.44 -5.64
CA GLY A 276 -0.93 -28.20 -6.11
C GLY A 276 -2.29 -27.76 -5.57
N LYS A 277 -2.36 -26.74 -4.72
CA LYS A 277 -3.60 -26.21 -4.15
C LYS A 277 -3.92 -24.84 -4.76
N LYS A 278 -5.12 -24.71 -5.34
CA LYS A 278 -5.64 -23.43 -5.82
C LYS A 278 -6.01 -22.54 -4.63
N MET A 279 -5.62 -21.25 -4.66
CA MET A 279 -5.84 -20.34 -3.53
C MET A 279 -5.93 -18.87 -3.97
N LEU A 280 -6.37 -18.01 -3.06
CA LEU A 280 -6.29 -16.57 -3.25
C LEU A 280 -4.83 -16.14 -3.44
N VAL A 281 -4.61 -15.05 -4.17
CA VAL A 281 -3.25 -14.55 -4.46
C VAL A 281 -2.52 -14.20 -3.15
N GLU A 282 -3.17 -13.48 -2.23
CA GLU A 282 -2.63 -13.12 -0.93
C GLU A 282 -2.31 -14.34 -0.04
N ASP A 283 -3.09 -15.42 -0.17
CA ASP A 283 -2.81 -16.69 0.53
C ASP A 283 -1.56 -17.36 -0.04
N GLY A 284 -1.39 -17.30 -1.36
CA GLY A 284 -0.21 -17.82 -2.05
C GLY A 284 1.05 -17.06 -1.66
N VAL A 285 1.01 -15.74 -1.60
CA VAL A 285 2.14 -14.90 -1.15
C VAL A 285 2.56 -15.28 0.28
N ALA A 286 1.57 -15.41 1.18
CA ALA A 286 1.85 -15.85 2.56
C ALA A 286 2.43 -17.27 2.62
N ALA A 287 1.91 -18.20 1.82
CA ALA A 287 2.33 -19.59 1.81
C ALA A 287 3.76 -19.80 1.29
N CYS A 288 4.19 -18.99 0.30
CA CYS A 288 5.56 -19.08 -0.23
C CYS A 288 6.58 -18.28 0.60
N GLY A 289 6.15 -17.49 1.59
CA GLY A 289 7.04 -16.73 2.47
C GLY A 289 7.85 -15.63 1.77
N ALA A 290 7.36 -15.15 0.63
CA ALA A 290 8.04 -14.14 -0.17
C ALA A 290 8.25 -12.83 0.62
N LYS A 291 9.34 -12.12 0.29
CA LYS A 291 9.64 -10.76 0.75
C LYS A 291 9.48 -9.73 -0.37
N LYS A 292 9.66 -10.15 -1.61
CA LYS A 292 9.49 -9.34 -2.81
C LYS A 292 8.34 -9.91 -3.66
N VAL A 293 7.36 -9.06 -3.97
CA VAL A 293 6.18 -9.41 -4.76
C VAL A 293 6.24 -8.65 -6.08
N TYR A 294 6.61 -9.34 -7.14
CA TYR A 294 6.53 -8.86 -8.52
C TYR A 294 5.13 -9.15 -9.05
N ILE A 295 4.45 -8.15 -9.61
CA ILE A 295 3.08 -8.33 -10.08
C ILE A 295 2.86 -7.63 -11.43
N MET A 296 2.45 -8.41 -12.44
CA MET A 296 2.04 -7.94 -13.76
C MET A 296 0.65 -8.49 -14.10
N LEU A 297 -0.37 -7.64 -13.97
CA LEU A 297 -1.75 -7.92 -14.35
C LEU A 297 -2.34 -6.68 -15.02
N GLY A 298 -3.14 -6.87 -16.05
CA GLY A 298 -3.79 -5.75 -16.74
C GLY A 298 -4.44 -6.14 -18.06
N VAL A 299 -3.77 -6.86 -18.94
CA VAL A 299 -4.26 -7.16 -20.30
C VAL A 299 -5.66 -7.78 -20.28
N ASN A 300 -5.98 -8.57 -19.25
CA ASN A 300 -7.27 -9.28 -19.13
C ASN A 300 -8.39 -8.43 -18.50
N ASN A 301 -8.14 -7.20 -18.06
CA ASN A 301 -9.18 -6.34 -17.47
C ASN A 301 -9.12 -4.86 -17.86
N ILE A 302 -8.07 -4.39 -18.55
CA ILE A 302 -7.98 -3.01 -19.10
C ILE A 302 -9.16 -2.72 -20.01
N GLY A 303 -9.66 -3.71 -20.75
CA GLY A 303 -10.84 -3.59 -21.62
C GLY A 303 -12.12 -3.15 -20.92
N TYR A 304 -12.25 -3.32 -19.61
CA TYR A 304 -13.36 -2.81 -18.78
C TYR A 304 -13.16 -1.35 -18.34
N GLY A 305 -12.01 -0.77 -18.60
CA GLY A 305 -11.63 0.61 -18.29
C GLY A 305 -10.33 0.68 -17.48
N VAL A 306 -9.48 1.63 -17.86
CA VAL A 306 -8.17 1.84 -17.22
C VAL A 306 -8.30 2.10 -15.71
N ASP A 307 -9.23 2.99 -15.33
CA ASP A 307 -9.46 3.34 -13.92
C ASP A 307 -9.98 2.16 -13.11
N TYR A 308 -10.87 1.37 -13.70
CA TYR A 308 -11.41 0.16 -13.09
C TYR A 308 -10.31 -0.88 -12.86
N ALA A 309 -9.50 -1.15 -13.88
CA ALA A 309 -8.39 -2.10 -13.79
C ALA A 309 -7.35 -1.68 -12.74
N ALA A 310 -7.00 -0.39 -12.70
CA ALA A 310 -6.05 0.14 -11.72
C ALA A 310 -6.60 0.09 -10.28
N LYS A 311 -7.89 0.39 -10.08
CA LYS A 311 -8.56 0.26 -8.78
C LYS A 311 -8.53 -1.18 -8.26
N ASP A 312 -8.82 -2.15 -9.11
CA ASP A 312 -8.81 -3.56 -8.73
C ASP A 312 -7.38 -4.03 -8.42
N MET A 313 -6.35 -3.55 -9.15
CA MET A 313 -4.95 -3.83 -8.85
C MET A 313 -4.56 -3.29 -7.48
N VAL A 314 -4.94 -2.05 -7.16
CA VAL A 314 -4.70 -1.46 -5.83
C VAL A 314 -5.40 -2.29 -4.75
N THR A 315 -6.65 -2.69 -4.97
CA THR A 315 -7.39 -3.53 -4.01
C THR A 315 -6.71 -4.88 -3.78
N LEU A 316 -6.21 -5.52 -4.84
CA LEU A 316 -5.47 -6.78 -4.73
C LEU A 316 -4.16 -6.61 -3.94
N ILE A 317 -3.40 -5.56 -4.23
CA ILE A 317 -2.16 -5.27 -3.52
C ILE A 317 -2.44 -4.94 -2.05
N ASP A 318 -3.50 -4.16 -1.75
CA ASP A 318 -3.90 -3.88 -0.37
C ASP A 318 -4.27 -5.15 0.41
N ARG A 319 -4.90 -6.15 -0.24
CA ARG A 319 -5.18 -7.48 0.37
C ARG A 319 -3.89 -8.26 0.62
N ILE A 320 -2.93 -8.22 -0.31
CA ILE A 320 -1.61 -8.82 -0.11
C ILE A 320 -0.91 -8.18 1.09
N LEU A 321 -0.87 -6.84 1.15
CA LEU A 321 -0.23 -6.10 2.23
C LEU A 321 -0.93 -6.27 3.58
N ALA A 322 -2.26 -6.41 3.60
CA ALA A 322 -3.01 -6.70 4.81
C ALA A 322 -2.64 -8.07 5.41
N LYS A 323 -2.31 -9.04 4.57
CA LYS A 323 -1.94 -10.40 4.98
C LYS A 323 -0.43 -10.55 5.21
N CYS A 324 0.37 -9.90 4.39
CA CYS A 324 1.81 -9.94 4.38
C CYS A 324 2.36 -8.51 4.46
N PRO A 325 2.32 -7.85 5.63
CA PRO A 325 2.65 -6.42 5.76
C PRO A 325 4.12 -6.11 5.47
N ASP A 326 5.00 -7.10 5.58
CA ASP A 326 6.45 -6.93 5.42
C ASP A 326 6.95 -7.15 3.99
N VAL A 327 6.07 -7.42 3.02
CA VAL A 327 6.51 -7.61 1.64
C VAL A 327 6.70 -6.27 0.93
N THR A 328 7.68 -6.25 0.03
CA THR A 328 7.89 -5.13 -0.90
C THR A 328 7.15 -5.40 -2.20
N ILE A 329 6.38 -4.42 -2.66
CA ILE A 329 5.61 -4.49 -3.90
C ILE A 329 6.42 -3.91 -5.06
N LEU A 330 6.54 -4.69 -6.14
CA LEU A 330 7.18 -4.32 -7.39
C LEU A 330 6.17 -4.58 -8.52
N VAL A 331 5.49 -3.52 -8.97
CA VAL A 331 4.54 -3.59 -10.07
C VAL A 331 5.30 -3.55 -11.38
N GLU A 332 5.07 -4.53 -12.23
CA GLU A 332 5.65 -4.56 -13.57
C GLU A 332 4.66 -3.97 -14.57
N SER A 333 5.17 -3.20 -15.53
CA SER A 333 4.33 -2.67 -16.61
C SER A 333 3.74 -3.79 -17.46
N VAL A 334 2.47 -3.67 -17.81
CA VAL A 334 1.83 -4.53 -18.81
C VAL A 334 2.51 -4.34 -20.15
N THR A 335 2.87 -5.43 -20.79
CA THR A 335 3.60 -5.43 -22.05
C THR A 335 2.68 -5.11 -23.26
N PRO A 336 3.20 -4.52 -24.32
CA PRO A 336 2.39 -4.15 -25.47
C PRO A 336 1.92 -5.37 -26.26
N MET A 337 0.89 -5.17 -27.07
CA MET A 337 0.39 -6.13 -28.05
C MET A 337 1.18 -6.00 -29.36
N ALA A 338 1.34 -7.11 -30.08
CA ALA A 338 1.93 -7.10 -31.43
C ALA A 338 1.03 -6.31 -32.42
N SER A 339 1.63 -5.74 -33.45
CA SER A 339 0.90 -5.00 -34.49
C SER A 339 -0.11 -5.86 -35.26
N SER A 340 0.09 -7.18 -35.28
CA SER A 340 -0.75 -8.19 -35.92
C SER A 340 -1.80 -8.81 -34.98
N SER A 341 -1.93 -8.32 -33.75
CA SER A 341 -2.90 -8.84 -32.77
C SER A 341 -4.33 -8.71 -33.26
N THR A 342 -5.12 -9.80 -33.10
CA THR A 342 -6.53 -9.86 -33.53
C THR A 342 -7.51 -9.52 -32.42
N ILE A 343 -7.05 -9.35 -31.17
CA ILE A 343 -7.89 -9.00 -30.01
C ILE A 343 -7.94 -7.50 -29.71
N VAL A 344 -7.38 -6.66 -30.60
CA VAL A 344 -7.39 -5.20 -30.45
C VAL A 344 -8.83 -4.67 -30.60
N THR A 345 -9.24 -3.83 -29.64
CA THR A 345 -10.54 -3.13 -29.62
C THR A 345 -10.34 -1.67 -29.22
N ASP A 346 -11.40 -0.87 -29.26
CA ASP A 346 -11.37 0.52 -28.78
C ASP A 346 -11.01 0.61 -27.27
N SER A 347 -11.37 -0.40 -26.50
CA SER A 347 -11.13 -0.47 -25.05
C SER A 347 -9.88 -1.26 -24.67
N LEU A 348 -9.31 -2.09 -25.55
CA LEU A 348 -8.07 -2.83 -25.35
C LEU A 348 -7.14 -2.65 -26.56
N ASN A 349 -6.12 -1.84 -26.39
CA ASN A 349 -5.10 -1.55 -27.39
C ASN A 349 -3.85 -0.96 -26.71
N ASN A 350 -2.75 -0.80 -27.44
CA ASN A 350 -1.48 -0.32 -26.87
C ASN A 350 -1.59 1.08 -26.25
N SER A 351 -2.47 1.96 -26.75
CA SER A 351 -2.72 3.25 -26.09
C SER A 351 -3.37 3.09 -24.72
N LYS A 352 -4.32 2.17 -24.58
CA LYS A 352 -4.95 1.86 -23.27
C LYS A 352 -4.01 1.16 -22.32
N ILE A 353 -3.15 0.28 -22.83
CA ILE A 353 -2.08 -0.36 -22.05
C ILE A 353 -1.11 0.71 -21.53
N GLN A 354 -0.69 1.66 -22.38
CA GLN A 354 0.19 2.76 -21.92
C GLN A 354 -0.49 3.63 -20.87
N GLN A 355 -1.76 4.04 -21.08
CA GLN A 355 -2.52 4.81 -20.08
C GLN A 355 -2.61 4.07 -18.74
N TYR A 356 -2.77 2.75 -18.75
CA TYR A 356 -2.78 1.93 -17.55
C TYR A 356 -1.40 1.91 -16.88
N ASN A 357 -0.33 1.72 -17.65
CA ASN A 357 1.04 1.72 -17.13
C ASN A 357 1.41 3.06 -16.49
N ASP A 358 1.09 4.19 -17.16
CA ASP A 358 1.33 5.54 -16.63
C ASP A 358 0.57 5.76 -15.32
N LYS A 359 -0.67 5.30 -15.26
CA LYS A 359 -1.49 5.37 -14.05
C LYS A 359 -0.93 4.52 -12.93
N MET A 360 -0.52 3.29 -13.21
CA MET A 360 0.08 2.41 -12.21
C MET A 360 1.42 2.94 -11.72
N GLN A 361 2.25 3.53 -12.58
CA GLN A 361 3.48 4.21 -12.17
C GLN A 361 3.18 5.33 -11.17
N SER A 362 2.22 6.23 -11.48
CA SER A 362 1.82 7.31 -10.57
C SER A 362 1.30 6.76 -9.23
N ILE A 363 0.51 5.68 -9.26
CA ILE A 363 0.03 5.03 -8.03
C ILE A 363 1.19 4.42 -7.24
N CYS A 364 2.18 3.82 -7.89
CA CYS A 364 3.38 3.30 -7.22
C CYS A 364 4.15 4.42 -6.52
N GLU A 365 4.34 5.56 -7.17
CA GLU A 365 4.95 6.75 -6.57
C GLU A 365 4.16 7.24 -5.35
N GLU A 366 2.82 7.31 -5.45
CA GLU A 366 1.95 7.74 -4.34
C GLU A 366 1.95 6.76 -3.17
N ARG A 367 2.06 5.44 -3.45
CA ARG A 367 1.91 4.37 -2.47
C ARG A 367 3.24 3.88 -1.88
N GLY A 368 4.39 4.38 -2.38
CA GLY A 368 5.70 3.89 -1.98
C GLY A 368 6.00 2.47 -2.51
N TRP A 369 5.41 2.10 -3.66
CA TRP A 369 5.70 0.85 -4.36
C TRP A 369 6.70 1.12 -5.47
N TYR A 370 7.38 0.07 -5.92
CA TYR A 370 8.27 0.15 -7.07
C TYR A 370 7.52 -0.15 -8.36
N PHE A 371 7.87 0.56 -9.44
CA PHE A 371 7.37 0.30 -10.79
C PHE A 371 8.52 -0.08 -11.70
N ILE A 372 8.44 -1.25 -12.35
CA ILE A 372 9.46 -1.78 -13.26
C ILE A 372 8.88 -1.76 -14.67
N ASN A 373 9.45 -0.94 -15.57
CA ASN A 373 8.93 -0.73 -16.92
C ASN A 373 9.40 -1.83 -17.89
N VAL A 374 9.06 -3.08 -17.61
CA VAL A 374 9.43 -4.24 -18.45
C VAL A 374 9.01 -4.05 -19.91
N ALA A 375 7.90 -3.36 -20.16
CA ALA A 375 7.37 -3.12 -21.51
C ALA A 375 8.40 -2.47 -22.45
N GLU A 376 9.28 -1.62 -21.94
CA GLU A 376 10.29 -0.95 -22.80
C GLU A 376 11.31 -1.94 -23.38
N SER A 377 11.59 -3.05 -22.68
CA SER A 377 12.59 -4.03 -23.11
C SER A 377 12.13 -4.92 -24.28
N VAL A 378 10.82 -4.98 -24.52
CA VAL A 378 10.22 -5.88 -25.51
C VAL A 378 9.53 -5.15 -26.67
N LYS A 379 9.48 -3.79 -26.64
CA LYS A 379 8.93 -2.96 -27.70
C LYS A 379 9.80 -2.93 -28.95
N ASP A 380 9.17 -2.89 -30.12
CA ASP A 380 9.81 -2.46 -31.34
C ASP A 380 9.86 -0.92 -31.43
N GLN A 381 10.46 -0.37 -32.49
CA GLN A 381 10.59 1.07 -32.74
C GLN A 381 9.25 1.81 -32.89
N ASN A 382 8.14 1.08 -33.09
CA ASN A 382 6.80 1.63 -33.24
C ASN A 382 5.95 1.46 -31.95
N GLY A 383 6.53 0.89 -30.89
CA GLY A 383 5.86 0.68 -29.60
C GLY A 383 5.00 -0.58 -29.50
N TYR A 384 5.07 -1.48 -30.48
CA TYR A 384 4.41 -2.77 -30.47
C TYR A 384 5.31 -3.84 -29.84
N LEU A 385 4.74 -4.96 -29.36
CA LEU A 385 5.54 -6.14 -29.03
C LEU A 385 6.32 -6.59 -30.27
N ALA A 386 7.64 -6.61 -30.15
CA ALA A 386 8.50 -6.97 -31.27
C ALA A 386 8.16 -8.39 -31.78
N SER A 387 8.06 -8.55 -33.08
CA SER A 387 7.63 -9.80 -33.72
C SER A 387 8.51 -11.00 -33.33
N ALA A 388 9.81 -10.79 -33.10
CA ALA A 388 10.73 -11.83 -32.63
C ALA A 388 10.44 -12.31 -31.18
N TYR A 389 9.74 -11.51 -30.40
CA TYR A 389 9.40 -11.76 -29.01
C TYR A 389 7.98 -12.31 -28.83
N CYS A 390 7.13 -12.25 -29.88
CA CYS A 390 5.76 -12.71 -29.84
C CYS A 390 5.63 -14.15 -30.37
N SER A 391 5.11 -15.07 -29.55
CA SER A 391 4.92 -16.47 -29.94
C SER A 391 3.60 -16.73 -30.68
N ASP A 392 2.65 -15.82 -30.60
CA ASP A 392 1.30 -15.91 -31.16
C ASP A 392 0.95 -14.75 -32.10
N ASN A 393 1.94 -14.30 -32.88
CA ASN A 393 1.73 -13.33 -33.97
C ASN A 393 0.53 -13.75 -34.85
N ASN A 394 -0.29 -12.80 -35.30
CA ASN A 394 -1.53 -13.01 -36.05
C ASN A 394 -2.65 -13.76 -35.29
N SER A 395 -2.55 -13.85 -33.96
CA SER A 395 -3.58 -14.33 -33.05
C SER A 395 -3.76 -13.33 -31.92
N MET A 396 -3.62 -13.71 -30.66
CA MET A 396 -3.73 -12.74 -29.54
C MET A 396 -2.60 -11.71 -29.56
N GLY A 397 -1.39 -12.08 -30.00
CA GLY A 397 -0.28 -11.14 -30.14
C GLY A 397 0.25 -10.59 -28.83
N ILE A 398 0.19 -11.37 -27.76
CA ILE A 398 0.59 -10.96 -26.40
C ILE A 398 1.55 -11.94 -25.73
N HIS A 399 1.62 -13.21 -26.17
CA HIS A 399 2.40 -14.23 -25.51
C HIS A 399 3.87 -14.21 -25.95
N PHE A 400 4.75 -14.52 -25.02
CA PHE A 400 6.19 -14.39 -25.17
C PHE A 400 6.85 -15.66 -25.76
N THR A 401 7.89 -15.46 -26.56
CA THR A 401 8.88 -16.49 -26.89
C THR A 401 9.89 -16.63 -25.73
N ASN A 402 10.71 -17.72 -25.75
CA ASN A 402 11.83 -17.85 -24.82
C ASN A 402 12.84 -16.68 -24.91
N ALA A 403 13.01 -16.11 -26.11
CA ALA A 403 13.87 -14.93 -26.30
C ALA A 403 13.32 -13.71 -25.55
N ALA A 404 12.02 -13.48 -25.57
CA ALA A 404 11.38 -12.43 -24.79
C ALA A 404 11.52 -12.66 -23.28
N CYS A 405 11.34 -13.90 -22.82
CA CYS A 405 11.53 -14.24 -21.40
C CYS A 405 12.98 -13.99 -20.96
N GLN A 406 13.98 -14.29 -21.81
CA GLN A 406 15.38 -13.97 -21.49
C GLN A 406 15.59 -12.45 -21.38
N VAL A 407 15.06 -11.67 -22.32
CA VAL A 407 15.14 -10.20 -22.27
C VAL A 407 14.47 -9.65 -21.01
N TRP A 408 13.33 -10.20 -20.63
CA TRP A 408 12.65 -9.83 -19.39
C TRP A 408 13.51 -10.13 -18.14
N VAL A 409 14.08 -11.32 -18.05
CA VAL A 409 15.02 -11.69 -16.96
C VAL A 409 16.21 -10.74 -16.89
N ASP A 410 16.85 -10.43 -18.05
CA ASP A 410 17.99 -9.52 -18.08
C ASP A 410 17.60 -8.10 -17.69
N TYR A 411 16.39 -7.67 -18.04
CA TYR A 411 15.82 -6.39 -17.60
C TYR A 411 15.64 -6.37 -16.07
N LEU A 412 15.01 -7.39 -15.49
CA LEU A 412 14.81 -7.50 -14.04
C LEU A 412 16.12 -7.48 -13.26
N LYS A 413 17.15 -8.17 -13.76
CA LYS A 413 18.48 -8.15 -13.12
C LYS A 413 19.10 -6.76 -13.05
N THR A 414 18.86 -5.94 -14.07
CA THR A 414 19.44 -4.59 -14.15
C THR A 414 18.50 -3.48 -13.66
N HIS A 415 17.27 -3.81 -13.29
CA HIS A 415 16.27 -2.88 -12.73
C HIS A 415 15.80 -3.38 -11.35
N ALA A 416 16.77 -3.63 -10.47
CA ALA A 416 16.54 -3.98 -9.08
C ALA A 416 16.64 -2.72 -8.20
N PRO A 417 15.64 -2.42 -7.35
CA PRO A 417 15.70 -1.28 -6.45
C PRO A 417 16.95 -1.31 -5.57
N ALA A 418 17.68 -0.19 -5.49
CA ALA A 418 18.92 -0.11 -4.73
C ALA A 418 18.75 -0.46 -3.24
N ALA A 419 17.58 -0.11 -2.67
CA ALA A 419 17.25 -0.38 -1.27
C ALA A 419 17.01 -1.87 -0.97
N LEU A 420 16.91 -2.73 -2.01
CA LEU A 420 16.65 -4.17 -1.86
C LEU A 420 17.86 -5.05 -2.24
N LYS A 421 18.99 -4.42 -2.64
CA LYS A 421 20.23 -5.10 -3.03
C LYS A 421 21.03 -5.61 -1.85
#